data_029e5d6b28fb0e38441097150b64a564
#
_entry.id   029e5d6b28fb0e38441097150b64a564
#
_cell.length_a   1.000
_cell.length_b   1.000
_cell.length_c   1.000
_cell.angle_alpha   90.00
_cell.angle_beta   90.00
_cell.angle_gamma   90.00
#
_symmetry.space_group_name_H-M   'P 1'
#
loop_
_entity.id
_entity.type
_entity.pdbx_description
1 polymer ?
#
loop_
_entity_poly.entity_id
_entity_poly.type
_entity_poly.pdbx_seq_one_letter_code
_entity_poly.pdbx_strand_id
1 'polypeptide(L)' 'MAREKPTYWAELELLDAAFPDREFLTAKELAGYLGISTRSITRNWSAHFNKTIHGFTKARIASVLAS' A
#
# COMPACT_ATOMS: atom_id res chain seq x y z
N MET A 1 -17.12 17.59 3.71
CA MET A 1 -16.87 16.97 3.49
C MET A 1 -16.14 16.34 3.29
N ALA A 2 -15.99 16.16 3.47
CA ALA A 2 -15.19 15.46 3.34
C ALA A 2 -15.24 14.63 2.50
N ARG A 3 -15.21 14.64 2.19
CA ARG A 3 -15.16 13.98 1.52
C ARG A 3 -14.58 13.02 1.39
N GLU A 4 -14.87 12.66 1.15
CA GLU A 4 -14.56 11.57 0.92
C GLU A 4 -13.35 11.46 0.43
N LYS A 5 -12.88 10.58 0.30
CA LYS A 5 -11.53 10.46 -0.05
C LYS A 5 -11.39 10.04 -1.45
N PRO A 6 -11.50 10.95 -2.40
CA PRO A 6 -11.28 10.59 -3.79
C PRO A 6 -9.88 10.03 -3.99
N THR A 7 -8.93 10.45 -3.15
CA THR A 7 -7.56 9.98 -3.29
C THR A 7 -7.42 8.49 -2.99
N TYR A 8 -8.29 7.93 -2.15
CA TYR A 8 -8.26 6.50 -1.89
C TYR A 8 -8.42 5.70 -3.18
N TRP A 9 -9.42 6.05 -3.98
CA TRP A 9 -9.69 5.32 -5.21
C TRP A 9 -8.60 5.56 -6.24
N ALA A 10 -8.05 6.77 -6.29
CA ALA A 10 -6.97 7.07 -7.21
C ALA A 10 -5.73 6.25 -6.85
N GLU A 11 -5.41 6.16 -5.57
CA GLU A 11 -4.27 5.36 -5.13
C GLU A 11 -4.48 3.89 -5.41
N LEU A 12 -5.69 3.40 -5.20
CA LEU A 12 -6.00 2.00 -5.46
C LEU A 12 -5.87 1.69 -6.94
N GLU A 13 -6.32 2.60 -7.80
CA GLU A 13 -6.18 2.43 -9.24
C GLU A 13 -4.71 2.37 -9.67
N LEU A 14 -3.90 3.23 -9.08
CA LEU A 14 -2.47 3.23 -9.40
C LEU A 14 -1.81 1.93 -8.97
N LEU A 15 -2.20 1.42 -7.81
CA LEU A 15 -1.67 0.15 -7.33
C LEU A 15 -2.10 -1.00 -8.23
N ASP A 16 -3.36 -0.98 -8.66
CA ASP A 16 -3.84 -2.02 -9.57
C ASP A 16 -3.11 -1.99 -10.91
N ALA A 17 -2.81 -0.78 -11.39
CA ALA A 17 -2.09 -0.63 -12.65
C ALA A 17 -0.65 -1.11 -12.52
N ALA A 18 -0.03 -0.84 -11.38
CA ALA A 18 1.36 -1.22 -11.15
C ALA A 18 1.51 -2.73 -10.90
N PHE A 19 0.52 -3.32 -10.24
CA PHE A 19 0.57 -4.75 -9.87
C PHE A 19 -0.75 -5.44 -10.23
N PRO A 20 -1.05 -5.55 -11.52
CA PRO A 20 -2.37 -6.05 -11.95
C PRO A 20 -2.67 -7.48 -11.52
N ASP A 21 -1.64 -8.30 -11.35
CA ASP A 21 -1.83 -9.70 -11.00
C ASP A 21 -1.67 -9.98 -9.51
N ARG A 22 -1.56 -8.94 -8.70
CA ARG A 22 -1.32 -9.09 -7.28
C ARG A 22 -2.46 -8.48 -6.48
N GLU A 23 -2.82 -9.12 -5.38
CA GLU A 23 -3.82 -8.57 -4.48
C GLU A 23 -3.16 -7.90 -3.28
N PHE A 24 -1.89 -8.21 -3.05
CA PHE A 24 -1.13 -7.61 -1.96
C PHE A 24 0.32 -7.50 -2.40
N LEU A 25 1.07 -6.69 -1.68
CA LEU A 25 2.47 -6.44 -1.98
C LEU A 25 3.34 -6.85 -0.81
N THR A 26 4.54 -7.35 -1.11
CA THR A 26 5.53 -7.59 -0.07
C THR A 26 6.16 -6.26 0.33
N ALA A 27 6.89 -6.29 1.46
CA ALA A 27 7.58 -5.07 1.90
C ALA A 27 8.53 -4.56 0.82
N LYS A 28 9.19 -5.47 0.13
CA LYS A 28 10.13 -5.09 -0.92
C LYS A 28 9.41 -4.42 -2.09
N GLU A 29 8.27 -4.98 -2.48
CA GLU A 29 7.50 -4.41 -3.58
C GLU A 29 6.94 -3.04 -3.20
N LEU A 30 6.44 -2.92 -1.99
CA LEU A 30 5.92 -1.64 -1.52
C LEU A 30 7.03 -0.59 -1.46
N ALA A 31 8.20 -0.99 -0.96
CA ALA A 31 9.34 -0.07 -0.90
C ALA A 31 9.72 0.45 -2.28
N GLY A 32 9.75 -0.46 -3.27
CA GLY A 32 10.04 -0.06 -4.64
C GLY A 32 8.99 0.87 -5.20
N TYR A 33 7.73 0.59 -4.91
CA TYR A 33 6.64 1.43 -5.38
C TYR A 33 6.72 2.84 -4.80
N LEU A 34 7.01 2.93 -3.51
CA LEU A 34 7.08 4.22 -2.82
C LEU A 34 8.42 4.92 -2.98
N GLY A 35 9.43 4.22 -3.47
CA GLY A 35 10.74 4.81 -3.65
C GLY A 35 11.50 4.99 -2.34
N ILE A 36 11.25 4.14 -1.36
CA ILE A 36 11.92 4.19 -0.07
C ILE A 36 12.54 2.82 0.22
N SER A 37 13.32 2.75 1.29
CA SER A 37 13.98 1.50 1.64
C SER A 37 13.02 0.55 2.32
N THR A 38 13.33 -0.76 2.27
CA THR A 38 12.53 -1.75 2.99
C THR A 38 12.60 -1.53 4.48
N ARG A 39 13.70 -0.97 4.95
CA ARG A 39 13.84 -0.63 6.36
C ARG A 39 12.78 0.39 6.78
N SER A 40 12.54 1.40 5.94
CA SER A 40 11.51 2.38 6.21
C SER A 40 10.12 1.73 6.25
N ILE A 41 9.88 0.77 5.34
CA ILE A 41 8.63 0.03 5.35
C ILE A 41 8.47 -0.70 6.67
N THR A 42 9.50 -1.41 7.10
CA THR A 42 9.44 -2.16 8.34
C THR A 42 9.17 -1.25 9.54
N ARG A 43 9.77 -0.06 9.54
CA ARG A 43 9.58 0.86 10.66
C ARG A 43 8.21 1.53 10.66
N ASN A 44 7.77 2.00 9.50
CA ASN A 44 6.61 2.86 9.43
C ASN A 44 5.33 2.16 9.06
N TRP A 45 5.43 0.99 8.47
CA TRP A 45 4.28 0.27 7.97
C TRP A 45 4.00 -1.05 8.71
N SER A 46 4.76 -1.31 9.77
CA SER A 46 4.61 -2.60 10.47
C SER A 46 3.20 -2.80 11.02
N ALA A 47 2.54 -1.73 11.43
CA ALA A 47 1.18 -1.81 11.95
C ALA A 47 0.17 -2.24 10.88
N HIS A 48 0.53 -2.10 9.62
CA HIS A 48 -0.35 -2.45 8.51
C HIS A 48 0.00 -3.78 7.88
N PHE A 49 1.05 -4.42 8.37
CA PHE A 49 1.50 -5.69 7.82
C PHE A 49 0.52 -6.80 8.17
N ASN A 50 0.14 -7.57 7.15
CA ASN A 50 -0.74 -8.71 7.35
C ASN A 50 0.08 -9.98 7.41
N LYS A 51 0.17 -10.58 8.59
CA LYS A 51 1.01 -11.74 8.80
C LYS A 51 0.52 -12.98 8.05
N THR A 52 -0.77 -13.05 7.81
CA THR A 52 -1.33 -14.20 7.11
C THR A 52 -0.82 -14.29 5.68
N ILE A 53 -0.72 -13.16 5.00
CA ILE A 53 -0.26 -13.12 3.62
C ILE A 53 1.19 -12.65 3.51
N HIS A 54 1.81 -12.29 4.63
CA HIS A 54 3.17 -11.78 4.67
C HIS A 54 3.34 -10.56 3.77
N GLY A 55 2.37 -9.64 3.85
CA GLY A 55 2.43 -8.46 3.00
C GLY A 55 1.39 -7.43 3.38
N PHE A 56 1.17 -6.50 2.47
CA PHE A 56 0.24 -5.40 2.66
C PHE A 56 -0.81 -5.45 1.56
N THR A 57 -2.08 -5.44 1.94
CA THR A 57 -3.14 -5.44 0.94
C THR A 57 -3.17 -4.10 0.21
N LYS A 58 -3.58 -4.11 -1.05
CA LYS A 58 -3.68 -2.87 -1.81
C LYS A 58 -4.65 -1.90 -1.16
N ALA A 59 -5.75 -2.41 -0.61
CA ALA A 59 -6.73 -1.55 0.06
C ALA A 59 -6.10 -0.84 1.25
N ARG A 60 -5.31 -1.56 2.04
CA ARG A 60 -4.65 -0.96 3.20
C ARG A 60 -3.64 0.09 2.76
N ILE A 61 -2.86 -0.22 1.73
CA ILE A 61 -1.87 0.73 1.21
C ILE A 61 -2.56 1.99 0.72
N ALA A 62 -3.62 1.83 -0.06
CA ALA A 62 -4.35 2.98 -0.58
C ALA A 62 -4.93 3.83 0.56
N SER A 63 -5.44 3.17 1.59
CA SER A 63 -6.01 3.87 2.73
C SER A 63 -4.95 4.71 3.45
N VAL A 64 -3.76 4.15 3.64
CA VAL A 64 -2.68 4.87 4.30
C VAL A 64 -2.21 6.05 3.47
N LEU A 65 -2.05 5.83 2.17
CA LEU A 65 -1.57 6.90 1.28
C LEU A 65 -2.59 8.02 1.16
N ALA A 66 -3.86 7.72 1.31
CA ALA A 66 -4.92 8.70 1.17
C ALA A 66 -5.21 9.47 2.45
N SER A 67 -4.69 9.01 3.57
CA SER A 67 -5.00 9.66 4.85
C SER A 67 -4.15 10.90 5.15
#